data_e18d54dc5c1307a5131603ebfefbb8d6
#
_entry.id   e18d54dc5c1307a5131603ebfefbb8d6
#
_cell.length_a   1.000
_cell.length_b   1.000
_cell.length_c   1.000
_cell.angle_alpha   90.00
_cell.angle_beta   90.00
_cell.angle_gamma   90.00
#
_symmetry.space_group_name_H-M   'P 1'
#
loop_
_entity.id
_entity.type
_entity.pdbx_description
1 polymer ?
#
loop_
_entity_poly.entity_id
_entity_poly.type
_entity_poly.pdbx_seq_one_letter_code
_entity_poly.pdbx_strand_id
1 'polypeptide(L)'
;FGAPVDETFTRRGDRARWKTTSDAGDQRVEGTAIYSSLAGSPEAATVLLGALAKRPDGRLPLIPSGTLTSRRVGEATVRRGEESRTVDLVMLTGVGFTPQFVWATRAASPRLFAYLVPGYLKLIEEGWQENGAALATRQQAAEAQALVDLERRVAHPLDGVTLIRNARVFDSEHATVGPPADVYLFRGRITEILPASGLDAGADHVLDAGGRVLLPGLFDMHTHLGRWDGGLHLAAGVTTVRDMANG
;
A
#
# COMPACT_ATOMS: atom_id res chain seq x y z
N PHE A 1 10.88 -6.30 18.87
CA PHE A 1 11.09 -4.89 19.15
C PHE A 1 12.53 -4.72 19.59
N GLY A 2 13.30 -3.77 18.99
CA GLY A 2 14.61 -3.40 19.50
C GLY A 2 15.82 -3.82 18.65
N ALA A 3 15.66 -4.09 17.36
CA ALA A 3 16.84 -4.12 16.49
C ALA A 3 17.51 -2.73 16.51
N PRO A 4 18.85 -2.65 16.71
CA PRO A 4 19.55 -1.37 16.67
C PRO A 4 19.32 -0.72 15.31
N VAL A 5 18.95 0.56 15.33
CA VAL A 5 18.87 1.35 14.11
C VAL A 5 20.20 2.04 13.92
N ASP A 6 20.90 1.65 12.85
CA ASP A 6 22.12 2.33 12.38
C ASP A 6 21.80 2.96 11.04
N GLU A 7 21.33 4.20 11.07
CA GLU A 7 20.89 4.93 9.90
C GLU A 7 21.53 6.32 9.88
N THR A 8 22.16 6.65 8.76
CA THR A 8 22.75 7.97 8.53
C THR A 8 22.25 8.56 7.23
N PHE A 9 21.95 9.84 7.25
CA PHE A 9 21.63 10.62 6.05
C PHE A 9 22.38 11.94 6.06
N THR A 10 22.96 12.29 4.93
CA THR A 10 23.59 13.60 4.74
C THR A 10 23.19 14.17 3.37
N ARG A 11 22.93 15.46 3.34
CA ARG A 11 22.76 16.21 2.08
C ARG A 11 23.70 17.40 2.05
N ARG A 12 24.50 17.52 0.96
CA ARG A 12 25.39 18.65 0.70
C ARG A 12 25.10 19.16 -0.71
N GLY A 13 24.50 20.32 -0.80
CA GLY A 13 24.05 20.88 -2.08
C GLY A 13 23.01 19.94 -2.75
N ASP A 14 23.35 19.50 -3.94
CA ASP A 14 22.54 18.60 -4.76
C ASP A 14 22.86 17.11 -4.55
N ARG A 15 23.78 16.75 -3.64
CA ARG A 15 24.20 15.37 -3.39
C ARG A 15 23.69 14.85 -2.04
N ALA A 16 22.95 13.76 -2.10
CA ALA A 16 22.41 13.05 -0.94
C ALA A 16 23.08 11.69 -0.79
N ARG A 17 23.47 11.36 0.45
CA ARG A 17 24.05 10.07 0.82
C ARG A 17 23.32 9.50 2.00
N TRP A 18 23.07 8.20 1.95
CA TRP A 18 22.48 7.47 3.06
C TRP A 18 23.16 6.13 3.26
N LYS A 19 23.06 5.64 4.47
CA LYS A 19 23.44 4.28 4.83
C LYS A 19 22.49 3.80 5.91
N THR A 20 21.94 2.62 5.73
CA THR A 20 21.11 1.89 6.70
C THR A 20 21.69 0.52 6.94
N THR A 21 21.05 -0.31 7.74
CA THR A 21 21.45 -1.71 7.96
C THR A 21 21.27 -2.58 6.71
N SER A 22 20.40 -2.19 5.78
CA SER A 22 20.02 -2.99 4.61
C SER A 22 20.30 -2.32 3.25
N ASP A 23 20.59 -1.01 3.24
CA ASP A 23 20.76 -0.25 2.00
C ASP A 23 21.74 0.91 2.20
N ALA A 24 22.42 1.30 1.13
CA ALA A 24 23.26 2.49 1.09
C ALA A 24 23.26 3.08 -0.31
N GLY A 25 23.36 4.40 -0.40
CA GLY A 25 23.38 5.07 -1.69
C GLY A 25 23.97 6.46 -1.66
N ASP A 26 24.21 6.95 -2.87
CA ASP A 26 24.73 8.29 -3.15
C ASP A 26 24.09 8.74 -4.47
N GLN A 27 23.25 9.76 -4.42
CA GLN A 27 22.54 10.24 -5.61
C GLN A 27 22.50 11.76 -5.70
N ARG A 28 22.33 12.25 -6.92
CA ARG A 28 22.03 13.65 -7.18
C ARG A 28 20.54 13.90 -6.95
N VAL A 29 20.22 14.98 -6.25
CA VAL A 29 18.86 15.35 -5.88
C VAL A 29 18.61 16.80 -6.29
N GLU A 30 17.84 16.99 -7.34
CA GLU A 30 17.45 18.33 -7.78
C GLU A 30 16.24 18.82 -6.98
N GLY A 31 16.29 20.11 -6.58
CA GLY A 31 15.20 20.76 -5.86
C GLY A 31 14.97 20.21 -4.45
N THR A 32 13.71 20.29 -4.01
CA THR A 32 13.30 19.86 -2.67
C THR A 32 12.88 18.41 -2.68
N ALA A 33 13.55 17.60 -1.87
CA ALA A 33 13.18 16.22 -1.59
C ALA A 33 13.40 15.92 -0.10
N ILE A 34 12.69 14.96 0.45
CA ILE A 34 12.81 14.52 1.84
C ILE A 34 13.35 13.10 1.88
N TYR A 35 14.26 12.84 2.80
CA TYR A 35 14.73 11.50 3.10
C TYR A 35 13.65 10.73 3.87
N SER A 36 13.29 9.57 3.37
CA SER A 36 12.38 8.64 4.04
C SER A 36 13.19 7.66 4.86
N SER A 37 13.29 7.88 6.16
CA SER A 37 14.02 6.98 7.05
C SER A 37 13.27 5.66 7.23
N LEU A 38 14.03 4.57 7.45
CA LEU A 38 13.45 3.24 7.75
C LEU A 38 12.81 3.20 9.14
N ALA A 39 13.32 3.98 10.08
CA ALA A 39 12.91 4.01 11.49
C ALA A 39 12.32 5.36 11.89
N GLY A 40 11.39 5.86 11.11
CA GLY A 40 10.69 7.11 11.42
C GLY A 40 9.78 6.99 12.65
N SER A 41 9.77 8.01 13.52
CA SER A 41 8.74 8.14 14.54
C SER A 41 7.43 8.63 13.92
N PRO A 42 6.26 8.40 14.56
CA PRO A 42 4.99 8.98 14.11
C PRO A 42 5.03 10.50 13.94
N GLU A 43 5.83 11.20 14.74
CA GLU A 43 6.01 12.65 14.66
C GLU A 43 6.68 13.10 13.36
N ALA A 44 7.37 12.22 12.63
CA ALA A 44 7.88 12.49 11.30
C ALA A 44 6.76 12.94 10.33
N ALA A 45 5.52 12.52 10.57
CA ALA A 45 4.35 12.98 9.82
C ALA A 45 4.20 14.52 9.85
N THR A 46 4.57 15.19 10.95
CA THR A 46 4.58 16.67 11.02
C THR A 46 5.51 17.28 9.98
N VAL A 47 6.71 16.71 9.83
CA VAL A 47 7.69 17.18 8.83
C VAL A 47 7.15 16.98 7.42
N LEU A 48 6.58 15.80 7.14
CA LEU A 48 6.01 15.47 5.84
C LEU A 48 4.83 16.36 5.48
N LEU A 49 3.89 16.55 6.39
CA LEU A 49 2.71 17.42 6.22
C LEU A 49 3.13 18.87 5.99
N GLY A 50 4.05 19.39 6.81
CA GLY A 50 4.56 20.75 6.67
C GLY A 50 5.32 20.99 5.37
N ALA A 51 6.03 19.99 4.87
CA ALA A 51 6.72 20.07 3.58
C ALA A 51 5.75 20.00 2.40
N LEU A 52 4.74 19.12 2.45
CA LEU A 52 3.69 19.02 1.43
C LEU A 52 2.84 20.29 1.35
N ALA A 53 2.54 20.93 2.48
CA ALA A 53 1.77 22.19 2.51
C ALA A 53 2.43 23.33 1.74
N LYS A 54 3.75 23.25 1.50
CA LYS A 54 4.52 24.21 0.71
C LYS A 54 4.59 23.85 -0.79
N ARG A 55 3.94 22.76 -1.20
CA ARG A 55 3.98 22.25 -2.57
C ARG A 55 2.65 22.48 -3.26
N PRO A 56 2.59 23.36 -4.28
CA PRO A 56 1.34 23.64 -5.01
C PRO A 56 0.77 22.42 -5.72
N ASP A 57 1.65 21.48 -6.14
CA ASP A 57 1.31 20.23 -6.82
C ASP A 57 0.92 19.11 -5.86
N GLY A 58 1.01 19.32 -4.53
CA GLY A 58 0.73 18.31 -3.51
C GLY A 58 1.66 17.08 -3.57
N ARG A 59 2.83 17.22 -4.21
CA ARG A 59 3.78 16.13 -4.43
C ARG A 59 5.17 16.49 -3.93
N LEU A 60 5.83 15.54 -3.28
CA LEU A 60 7.16 15.74 -2.72
C LEU A 60 8.04 14.52 -3.04
N PRO A 61 9.13 14.69 -3.82
CA PRO A 61 10.08 13.61 -4.06
C PRO A 61 10.68 13.08 -2.75
N LEU A 62 10.84 11.77 -2.69
CA LEU A 62 11.48 11.08 -1.57
C LEU A 62 12.88 10.59 -1.96
N ILE A 63 13.76 10.51 -0.97
CA ILE A 63 15.08 9.90 -1.06
C ILE A 63 15.04 8.62 -0.19
N PRO A 64 15.48 7.48 -0.69
CA PRO A 64 16.20 7.21 -1.95
C PRO A 64 15.32 7.24 -3.21
N SER A 65 14.01 7.02 -3.10
CA SER A 65 13.11 6.96 -4.24
C SER A 65 11.65 7.17 -3.83
N GLY A 66 10.80 7.40 -4.82
CA GLY A 66 9.37 7.56 -4.61
C GLY A 66 8.89 9.00 -4.60
N THR A 67 7.60 9.16 -4.41
CA THR A 67 6.93 10.45 -4.32
C THR A 67 5.87 10.40 -3.23
N LEU A 68 6.04 11.23 -2.21
CA LEU A 68 5.03 11.44 -1.19
C LEU A 68 3.88 12.26 -1.78
N THR A 69 2.65 11.81 -1.56
CA THR A 69 1.45 12.61 -1.81
C THR A 69 0.54 12.59 -0.58
N SER A 70 -0.34 13.58 -0.48
CA SER A 70 -1.34 13.62 0.57
C SER A 70 -2.73 13.88 0.01
N ARG A 71 -3.73 13.30 0.65
CA ARG A 71 -5.14 13.57 0.37
C ARG A 71 -5.92 13.68 1.67
N ARG A 72 -6.65 14.78 1.85
CA ARG A 72 -7.62 14.88 2.94
C ARG A 72 -8.78 13.94 2.64
N VAL A 73 -9.05 13.02 3.57
CA VAL A 73 -10.08 11.98 3.43
C VAL A 73 -11.19 12.08 4.46
N GLY A 74 -11.07 13.04 5.39
CA GLY A 74 -12.09 13.30 6.38
C GLY A 74 -11.73 14.46 7.29
N GLU A 75 -12.61 14.75 8.22
CA GLU A 75 -12.40 15.74 9.28
C GLU A 75 -13.17 15.37 10.54
N ALA A 76 -12.77 15.92 11.66
CA ALA A 76 -13.48 15.79 12.93
C ALA A 76 -13.37 17.07 13.76
N THR A 77 -14.43 17.38 14.48
CA THR A 77 -14.35 18.35 15.57
C THR A 77 -13.98 17.61 16.86
N VAL A 78 -12.88 18.00 17.46
CA VAL A 78 -12.39 17.49 18.76
C VAL A 78 -12.65 18.50 19.85
N ARG A 79 -12.83 18.03 21.09
CA ARG A 79 -13.16 18.87 22.23
C ARG A 79 -12.24 18.60 23.41
N ARG A 80 -11.91 19.67 24.16
CA ARG A 80 -11.18 19.63 25.42
C ARG A 80 -11.83 20.67 26.36
N GLY A 81 -12.71 20.21 27.24
CA GLY A 81 -13.58 21.11 27.99
C GLY A 81 -14.41 21.98 27.06
N GLU A 82 -14.32 23.29 27.19
CA GLU A 82 -15.03 24.26 26.32
C GLU A 82 -14.29 24.53 24.99
N GLU A 83 -13.03 24.16 24.89
CA GLU A 83 -12.25 24.33 23.67
C GLU A 83 -12.67 23.29 22.61
N SER A 84 -12.82 23.76 21.37
CA SER A 84 -13.04 22.88 20.24
C SER A 84 -12.12 23.23 19.06
N ARG A 85 -11.67 22.21 18.33
CA ARG A 85 -10.84 22.36 17.12
C ARG A 85 -11.35 21.43 16.04
N THR A 86 -11.19 21.84 14.80
CA THR A 86 -11.33 20.95 13.65
C THR A 86 -9.96 20.38 13.27
N VAL A 87 -9.89 19.07 13.13
CA VAL A 87 -8.70 18.34 12.65
C VAL A 87 -9.05 17.61 11.38
N ASP A 88 -8.08 17.49 10.49
CA ASP A 88 -8.22 16.83 9.20
C ASP A 88 -7.62 15.41 9.25
N LEU A 89 -8.35 14.42 8.72
CA LEU A 89 -7.80 13.11 8.45
C LEU A 89 -7.11 13.13 7.09
N VAL A 90 -5.81 12.89 7.10
CA VAL A 90 -4.96 12.94 5.91
C VAL A 90 -4.43 11.55 5.63
N MET A 91 -4.64 11.09 4.41
CA MET A 91 -4.01 9.89 3.86
C MET A 91 -2.71 10.29 3.16
N LEU A 92 -1.59 9.75 3.63
CA LEU A 92 -0.25 9.88 3.03
C LEU A 92 0.06 8.62 2.23
N THR A 93 0.56 8.78 1.01
CA THR A 93 1.01 7.65 0.16
C THR A 93 2.40 7.91 -0.39
N GLY A 94 3.16 6.85 -0.61
CA GLY A 94 4.52 6.90 -1.17
C GLY A 94 5.64 6.73 -0.16
N VAL A 95 5.37 6.72 1.15
CA VAL A 95 6.38 6.44 2.19
C VAL A 95 6.62 4.94 2.33
N GLY A 96 5.61 4.13 2.00
CA GLY A 96 5.65 2.68 2.03
C GLY A 96 4.69 2.10 1.02
N PHE A 97 4.51 0.79 1.05
CA PHE A 97 3.59 0.09 0.14
C PHE A 97 2.11 0.32 0.49
N THR A 98 1.83 0.69 1.75
CA THR A 98 0.47 0.94 2.23
C THR A 98 0.28 2.40 2.60
N PRO A 99 -0.93 2.97 2.45
CA PRO A 99 -1.23 4.32 2.90
C PRO A 99 -1.07 4.46 4.41
N GLN A 100 -0.60 5.62 4.86
CA GLN A 100 -0.63 6.02 6.26
C GLN A 100 -1.75 7.02 6.48
N PHE A 101 -2.50 6.86 7.57
CA PHE A 101 -3.56 7.76 7.95
C PHE A 101 -3.16 8.52 9.22
N VAL A 102 -3.20 9.83 9.15
CA VAL A 102 -2.82 10.70 10.26
C VAL A 102 -3.86 11.78 10.47
N TRP A 103 -4.12 12.13 11.71
CA TRP A 103 -4.91 13.31 12.05
C TRP A 103 -3.99 14.52 12.16
N ALA A 104 -4.30 15.56 11.43
CA ALA A 104 -3.49 16.76 11.32
C ALA A 104 -4.25 18.00 11.82
N THR A 105 -3.55 18.95 12.41
CA THR A 105 -4.12 20.26 12.73
C THR A 105 -4.46 21.00 11.43
N ARG A 106 -5.61 21.69 11.43
CA ARG A 106 -6.03 22.53 10.32
C ARG A 106 -5.33 23.90 10.42
N ALA A 107 -4.18 24.01 9.79
CA ALA A 107 -3.34 25.21 9.80
C ALA A 107 -2.55 25.36 8.50
N ALA A 108 -1.99 26.55 8.24
CA ALA A 108 -1.11 26.78 7.10
C ALA A 108 0.18 25.90 7.15
N SER A 109 0.62 25.56 8.35
CA SER A 109 1.66 24.54 8.61
C SER A 109 1.06 23.44 9.46
N PRO A 110 0.45 22.41 8.84
CA PRO A 110 -0.17 21.30 9.57
C PRO A 110 0.85 20.53 10.40
N ARG A 111 0.44 20.11 11.59
CA ARG A 111 1.23 19.23 12.47
C ARG A 111 0.43 17.98 12.78
N LEU A 112 1.10 16.94 13.19
CA LEU A 112 0.45 15.74 13.70
C LEU A 112 -0.40 16.11 14.93
N PHE A 113 -1.68 15.77 14.88
CA PHE A 113 -2.60 15.87 16.02
C PHE A 113 -2.80 14.49 16.66
N ALA A 114 -3.00 13.45 15.83
CA ALA A 114 -3.05 12.09 16.33
C ALA A 114 -2.54 11.09 15.28
N TYR A 115 -1.92 10.02 15.77
CA TYR A 115 -1.54 8.83 15.02
C TYR A 115 -2.17 7.61 15.69
N LEU A 116 -3.09 6.96 14.98
CA LEU A 116 -3.88 5.88 15.53
C LEU A 116 -3.67 4.61 14.70
N VAL A 117 -3.18 3.56 15.37
CA VAL A 117 -3.14 2.20 14.84
C VAL A 117 -4.09 1.36 15.69
N PRO A 118 -5.28 1.02 15.17
CA PRO A 118 -6.29 0.30 15.95
C PRO A 118 -5.75 -0.98 16.58
N GLY A 119 -6.00 -1.16 17.88
CA GLY A 119 -5.53 -2.31 18.64
C GLY A 119 -4.06 -2.25 19.08
N TYR A 120 -3.25 -1.32 18.56
CA TYR A 120 -1.81 -1.28 18.81
C TYR A 120 -1.29 0.03 19.43
N LEU A 121 -1.55 1.17 18.79
CA LEU A 121 -0.96 2.45 19.19
C LEU A 121 -1.95 3.60 19.08
N LYS A 122 -1.99 4.45 20.11
CA LYS A 122 -2.72 5.71 20.12
C LYS A 122 -1.80 6.81 20.61
N LEU A 123 -1.37 7.68 19.71
CA LEU A 123 -0.69 8.93 20.04
C LEU A 123 -1.66 10.06 19.70
N ILE A 124 -1.93 10.93 20.68
CA ILE A 124 -2.85 12.06 20.54
C ILE A 124 -2.21 13.25 21.26
N GLU A 125 -2.37 14.46 20.72
CA GLU A 125 -1.90 15.70 21.35
C GLU A 125 -2.38 15.76 22.81
N GLU A 126 -1.48 16.16 23.70
CA GLU A 126 -1.72 16.17 25.15
C GLU A 126 -3.00 16.97 25.51
N GLY A 127 -3.84 16.39 26.37
CA GLY A 127 -5.10 16.95 26.80
C GLY A 127 -6.29 16.67 25.87
N TRP A 128 -6.09 15.96 24.72
CA TRP A 128 -7.16 15.64 23.76
C TRP A 128 -7.49 14.15 23.68
N GLN A 129 -7.01 13.34 24.61
CA GLN A 129 -7.08 11.87 24.58
C GLN A 129 -8.52 11.31 24.52
N GLU A 130 -9.49 12.03 25.11
CA GLU A 130 -10.90 11.61 25.14
C GLU A 130 -11.52 11.51 23.74
N ASN A 131 -10.95 12.20 22.74
CA ASN A 131 -11.43 12.15 21.37
C ASN A 131 -10.98 10.87 20.62
N GLY A 132 -10.06 10.08 21.20
CA GLY A 132 -9.39 8.98 20.53
C GLY A 132 -10.33 7.92 19.94
N ALA A 133 -11.39 7.54 20.65
CA ALA A 133 -12.33 6.54 20.17
C ALA A 133 -13.12 7.05 18.94
N ALA A 134 -13.60 8.28 19.00
CA ALA A 134 -14.36 8.91 17.90
C ALA A 134 -13.47 9.11 16.65
N LEU A 135 -12.21 9.51 16.83
CA LEU A 135 -11.24 9.64 15.75
C LEU A 135 -10.93 8.29 15.12
N ALA A 136 -10.72 7.24 15.94
CA ALA A 136 -10.45 5.90 15.44
C ALA A 136 -11.61 5.35 14.59
N THR A 137 -12.85 5.52 15.05
CA THR A 137 -14.06 5.09 14.29
C THR A 137 -14.15 5.81 12.94
N ARG A 138 -13.93 7.12 12.91
CA ARG A 138 -13.93 7.89 11.65
C ARG A 138 -12.80 7.49 10.72
N GLN A 139 -11.61 7.25 11.27
CA GLN A 139 -10.46 6.78 10.49
C GLN A 139 -10.75 5.42 9.86
N GLN A 140 -11.26 4.45 10.62
CA GLN A 140 -11.62 3.12 10.11
C GLN A 140 -12.63 3.19 8.97
N ALA A 141 -13.62 4.06 9.06
CA ALA A 141 -14.59 4.27 7.99
C ALA A 141 -13.93 4.85 6.72
N ALA A 142 -13.03 5.83 6.87
CA ALA A 142 -12.30 6.42 5.75
C ALA A 142 -11.32 5.43 5.10
N GLU A 143 -10.67 4.60 5.90
CA GLU A 143 -9.80 3.51 5.41
C GLU A 143 -10.60 2.48 4.61
N ALA A 144 -11.77 2.06 5.13
CA ALA A 144 -12.65 1.14 4.41
C ALA A 144 -13.10 1.71 3.07
N GLN A 145 -13.49 2.99 3.05
CA GLN A 145 -13.87 3.67 1.80
C GLN A 145 -12.70 3.74 0.82
N ALA A 146 -11.49 4.03 1.29
CA ALA A 146 -10.31 4.10 0.44
C ALA A 146 -9.95 2.73 -0.18
N LEU A 147 -10.20 1.61 0.52
CA LEU A 147 -10.06 0.26 -0.02
C LEU A 147 -11.10 -0.03 -1.11
N VAL A 148 -12.37 0.33 -0.89
CA VAL A 148 -13.42 0.20 -1.92
C VAL A 148 -13.07 1.03 -3.16
N ASP A 149 -12.55 2.24 -2.97
CA ASP A 149 -12.13 3.08 -4.09
C ASP A 149 -10.90 2.50 -4.82
N LEU A 150 -10.00 1.82 -4.10
CA LEU A 150 -8.88 1.11 -4.70
C LEU A 150 -9.37 -0.09 -5.50
N GLU A 151 -10.23 -0.92 -4.92
CA GLU A 151 -10.82 -2.09 -5.60
C GLU A 151 -11.47 -1.68 -6.92
N ARG A 152 -12.32 -0.66 -6.92
CA ARG A 152 -12.99 -0.16 -8.14
C ARG A 152 -12.02 0.28 -9.25
N ARG A 153 -10.80 0.69 -8.88
CA ARG A 153 -9.78 1.12 -9.86
C ARG A 153 -8.93 -0.02 -10.40
N VAL A 154 -8.72 -1.07 -9.62
CA VAL A 154 -7.76 -2.13 -9.95
C VAL A 154 -8.43 -3.48 -10.25
N ALA A 155 -9.67 -3.69 -9.81
CA ALA A 155 -10.39 -4.91 -10.11
C ALA A 155 -10.88 -4.88 -11.56
N HIS A 156 -10.64 -5.98 -12.25
CA HIS A 156 -11.13 -6.23 -13.61
C HIS A 156 -12.02 -7.47 -13.56
N PRO A 157 -13.33 -7.34 -13.29
CA PRO A 157 -14.24 -8.46 -13.29
C PRO A 157 -14.21 -9.18 -14.65
N LEU A 158 -14.10 -10.49 -14.62
CA LEU A 158 -14.11 -11.34 -15.79
C LEU A 158 -15.42 -12.14 -15.77
N ASP A 159 -16.49 -11.52 -16.24
CA ASP A 159 -17.79 -12.17 -16.39
C ASP A 159 -17.78 -13.04 -17.66
N GLY A 160 -18.41 -14.25 -17.58
CA GLY A 160 -18.44 -15.16 -18.72
C GLY A 160 -17.21 -16.08 -18.81
N VAL A 161 -16.90 -16.52 -20.01
CA VAL A 161 -15.78 -17.40 -20.31
C VAL A 161 -14.51 -16.59 -20.53
N THR A 162 -13.48 -16.90 -19.75
CA THR A 162 -12.14 -16.30 -19.91
C THR A 162 -11.18 -17.33 -20.50
N LEU A 163 -10.49 -16.94 -21.56
CA LEU A 163 -9.42 -17.71 -22.19
C LEU A 163 -8.05 -17.13 -21.81
N ILE A 164 -7.20 -17.90 -21.16
CA ILE A 164 -5.77 -17.62 -21.07
C ILE A 164 -5.10 -18.34 -22.24
N ARG A 165 -4.80 -17.60 -23.29
CA ARG A 165 -4.25 -18.11 -24.55
C ARG A 165 -2.72 -18.24 -24.48
N ASN A 166 -2.22 -19.29 -25.16
CA ASN A 166 -0.77 -19.49 -25.34
C ASN A 166 0.01 -19.49 -24.02
N ALA A 167 -0.52 -20.18 -22.99
CA ALA A 167 0.11 -20.37 -21.70
C ALA A 167 0.85 -21.72 -21.67
N ARG A 168 1.94 -21.79 -20.91
CA ARG A 168 2.60 -23.05 -20.59
C ARG A 168 2.23 -23.44 -19.14
N VAL A 169 1.36 -24.42 -19.00
CA VAL A 169 0.85 -24.81 -17.68
C VAL A 169 1.92 -25.58 -16.91
N PHE A 170 2.16 -25.18 -15.68
CA PHE A 170 3.04 -25.88 -14.76
C PHE A 170 2.28 -27.05 -14.10
N ASP A 171 2.81 -28.25 -14.27
CA ASP A 171 2.37 -29.45 -13.58
C ASP A 171 3.09 -29.54 -12.24
N SER A 172 2.35 -29.28 -11.15
CA SER A 172 2.91 -29.31 -9.79
C SER A 172 3.18 -30.71 -9.25
N GLU A 173 2.54 -31.74 -9.83
CA GLU A 173 2.75 -33.14 -9.42
C GLU A 173 4.09 -33.66 -9.93
N HIS A 174 4.42 -33.34 -11.19
CA HIS A 174 5.65 -33.82 -11.83
C HIS A 174 6.75 -32.77 -11.89
N ALA A 175 6.50 -31.55 -11.37
CA ALA A 175 7.41 -30.41 -11.41
C ALA A 175 7.91 -30.09 -12.84
N THR A 176 7.03 -30.18 -13.83
CA THR A 176 7.34 -29.95 -15.25
C THR A 176 6.50 -28.81 -15.83
N VAL A 177 6.96 -28.22 -16.92
CA VAL A 177 6.23 -27.20 -17.66
C VAL A 177 5.76 -27.79 -18.99
N GLY A 178 4.45 -27.79 -19.19
CA GLY A 178 3.80 -28.33 -20.38
C GLY A 178 4.09 -27.50 -21.66
N PRO A 179 3.67 -28.02 -22.82
CA PRO A 179 3.66 -27.28 -24.08
C PRO A 179 2.69 -26.08 -24.02
N PRO A 180 2.72 -25.18 -25.00
CA PRO A 180 1.73 -24.10 -25.13
C PRO A 180 0.30 -24.66 -25.16
N ALA A 181 -0.57 -24.07 -24.34
CA ALA A 181 -1.94 -24.47 -24.16
C ALA A 181 -2.86 -23.25 -24.04
N ASP A 182 -4.14 -23.46 -24.33
CA ASP A 182 -5.24 -22.54 -24.15
C ASP A 182 -6.05 -22.99 -22.93
N VAL A 183 -6.12 -22.15 -21.89
CA VAL A 183 -6.77 -22.47 -20.61
C VAL A 183 -8.06 -21.69 -20.48
N TYR A 184 -9.18 -22.40 -20.41
CA TYR A 184 -10.51 -21.81 -20.27
C TYR A 184 -10.96 -21.78 -18.81
N LEU A 185 -11.48 -20.63 -18.39
CA LEU A 185 -12.05 -20.42 -17.06
C LEU A 185 -13.50 -19.97 -17.16
N PHE A 186 -14.33 -20.51 -16.29
CA PHE A 186 -15.71 -20.09 -16.13
C PHE A 186 -16.12 -20.16 -14.66
N ARG A 187 -16.71 -19.09 -14.15
CA ARG A 187 -17.15 -18.98 -12.74
C ARG A 187 -16.05 -19.35 -11.74
N GLY A 188 -14.83 -18.83 -11.98
CA GLY A 188 -13.69 -19.01 -11.07
C GLY A 188 -13.07 -20.42 -11.08
N ARG A 189 -13.37 -21.24 -12.08
CA ARG A 189 -12.83 -22.61 -12.25
C ARG A 189 -12.19 -22.78 -13.61
N ILE A 190 -11.10 -23.53 -13.66
CA ILE A 190 -10.56 -24.05 -14.92
C ILE A 190 -11.53 -25.11 -15.43
N THR A 191 -12.08 -24.91 -16.63
CA THR A 191 -13.03 -25.83 -17.25
C THR A 191 -12.36 -26.73 -18.27
N GLU A 192 -11.38 -26.18 -19.02
CA GLU A 192 -10.66 -26.95 -20.04
C GLU A 192 -9.22 -26.44 -20.18
N ILE A 193 -8.32 -27.34 -20.57
CA ILE A 193 -6.96 -27.04 -21.02
C ILE A 193 -6.77 -27.76 -22.33
N LEU A 194 -6.62 -27.01 -23.42
CA LEU A 194 -6.50 -27.52 -24.78
C LEU A 194 -5.13 -27.13 -25.37
N PRO A 195 -4.62 -27.86 -26.36
CA PRO A 195 -3.46 -27.41 -27.11
C PRO A 195 -3.69 -26.02 -27.69
N ALA A 196 -2.67 -25.15 -27.69
CA ALA A 196 -2.78 -23.80 -28.20
C ALA A 196 -3.23 -23.80 -29.66
N SER A 197 -4.37 -23.19 -29.94
CA SER A 197 -4.98 -23.16 -31.26
C SER A 197 -4.78 -21.84 -32.01
N GLY A 198 -4.43 -20.80 -31.29
CA GLY A 198 -4.40 -19.41 -31.79
C GLY A 198 -5.78 -18.82 -32.06
N LEU A 199 -6.86 -19.51 -31.68
CA LEU A 199 -8.24 -19.07 -31.86
C LEU A 199 -8.83 -18.56 -30.55
N ASP A 200 -9.69 -17.56 -30.63
CA ASP A 200 -10.40 -16.98 -29.46
C ASP A 200 -11.84 -17.52 -29.35
N ALA A 201 -12.10 -18.72 -29.85
CA ALA A 201 -13.43 -19.25 -29.99
C ALA A 201 -14.17 -19.39 -28.64
N GLY A 202 -15.33 -18.77 -28.52
CA GLY A 202 -16.25 -18.89 -27.40
C GLY A 202 -15.81 -18.19 -26.12
N ALA A 203 -14.80 -17.30 -26.16
CA ALA A 203 -14.35 -16.55 -25.01
C ALA A 203 -14.91 -15.12 -25.00
N ASP A 204 -15.43 -14.71 -23.85
CA ASP A 204 -15.86 -13.31 -23.59
C ASP A 204 -14.65 -12.43 -23.27
N HIS A 205 -13.61 -12.99 -22.66
CA HIS A 205 -12.36 -12.32 -22.32
C HIS A 205 -11.16 -13.16 -22.75
N VAL A 206 -10.16 -12.51 -23.35
CA VAL A 206 -8.92 -13.17 -23.77
C VAL A 206 -7.71 -12.51 -23.14
N LEU A 207 -6.90 -13.32 -22.43
CA LEU A 207 -5.62 -12.95 -21.85
C LEU A 207 -4.52 -13.69 -22.59
N ASP A 208 -3.68 -13.01 -23.35
CA ASP A 208 -2.55 -13.65 -24.03
C ASP A 208 -1.36 -13.81 -23.07
N ALA A 209 -1.04 -15.02 -22.72
CA ALA A 209 0.11 -15.33 -21.87
C ALA A 209 1.44 -15.16 -22.61
N GLY A 210 1.45 -15.11 -23.96
CA GLY A 210 2.66 -14.92 -24.74
C GLY A 210 3.73 -15.98 -24.51
N GLY A 211 3.32 -17.23 -24.28
CA GLY A 211 4.23 -18.35 -23.97
C GLY A 211 4.75 -18.37 -22.53
N ARG A 212 4.27 -17.48 -21.65
CA ARG A 212 4.64 -17.47 -20.22
C ARG A 212 4.07 -18.67 -19.48
N VAL A 213 4.74 -19.01 -18.37
CA VAL A 213 4.31 -20.12 -17.52
C VAL A 213 3.13 -19.68 -16.65
N LEU A 214 2.05 -20.44 -16.67
CA LEU A 214 0.92 -20.33 -15.76
C LEU A 214 1.18 -21.25 -14.55
N LEU A 215 1.32 -20.64 -13.40
CA LEU A 215 1.56 -21.31 -12.13
C LEU A 215 0.29 -21.35 -11.28
N PRO A 216 0.13 -22.34 -10.38
CA PRO A 216 -0.80 -22.21 -9.26
C PRO A 216 -0.48 -20.97 -8.43
N GLY A 217 -1.49 -20.36 -7.80
CA GLY A 217 -1.27 -19.27 -6.87
C GLY A 217 -0.35 -19.68 -5.72
N LEU A 218 0.50 -18.77 -5.29
CA LEU A 218 1.45 -19.02 -4.21
C LEU A 218 0.76 -19.06 -2.84
N PHE A 219 1.37 -19.75 -1.90
CA PHE A 219 0.94 -19.87 -0.51
C PHE A 219 1.93 -19.13 0.38
N ASP A 220 1.43 -18.20 1.19
CA ASP A 220 2.19 -17.63 2.30
C ASP A 220 1.71 -18.27 3.61
N MET A 221 2.53 -19.13 4.17
CA MET A 221 2.17 -19.94 5.35
C MET A 221 2.48 -19.24 6.66
N HIS A 222 3.01 -17.99 6.65
CA HIS A 222 3.27 -17.21 7.83
C HIS A 222 3.15 -15.72 7.52
N THR A 223 1.96 -15.19 7.71
CA THR A 223 1.70 -13.76 7.54
C THR A 223 1.00 -13.16 8.77
N HIS A 224 1.00 -11.84 8.85
CA HIS A 224 0.23 -11.03 9.78
C HIS A 224 -0.59 -10.04 8.97
N LEU A 225 -1.82 -10.42 8.62
CA LEU A 225 -2.64 -9.64 7.69
C LEU A 225 -3.11 -8.32 8.31
N GLY A 226 -2.56 -7.23 7.82
CA GLY A 226 -3.16 -5.93 7.97
C GLY A 226 -4.25 -5.67 6.92
N ARG A 227 -4.99 -4.61 7.12
CA ARG A 227 -6.14 -4.24 6.27
C ARG A 227 -5.78 -4.05 4.78
N TRP A 228 -4.53 -3.64 4.49
CA TRP A 228 -4.04 -3.30 3.15
C TRP A 228 -3.26 -4.43 2.48
N ASP A 229 -2.92 -5.50 3.20
CA ASP A 229 -1.93 -6.47 2.73
C ASP A 229 -2.48 -7.45 1.70
N GLY A 230 -3.80 -7.70 1.70
CA GLY A 230 -4.42 -8.61 0.73
C GLY A 230 -4.13 -8.24 -0.73
N GLY A 231 -4.19 -6.95 -1.07
CA GLY A 231 -3.84 -6.47 -2.41
C GLY A 231 -2.36 -6.67 -2.75
N LEU A 232 -1.46 -6.53 -1.77
CA LEU A 232 -0.02 -6.76 -1.96
C LEU A 232 0.28 -8.25 -2.17
N HIS A 233 -0.38 -9.14 -1.42
CA HIS A 233 -0.28 -10.58 -1.62
C HIS A 233 -0.70 -10.97 -3.05
N LEU A 234 -1.85 -10.50 -3.51
CA LEU A 234 -2.31 -10.75 -4.87
C LEU A 234 -1.35 -10.20 -5.93
N ALA A 235 -0.79 -9.00 -5.74
CA ALA A 235 0.20 -8.42 -6.64
C ALA A 235 1.50 -9.24 -6.71
N ALA A 236 1.83 -9.97 -5.63
CA ALA A 236 2.96 -10.90 -5.59
C ALA A 236 2.61 -12.33 -6.06
N GLY A 237 1.36 -12.58 -6.49
CA GLY A 237 0.90 -13.90 -6.91
C GLY A 237 0.51 -14.84 -5.76
N VAL A 238 0.43 -14.33 -4.52
CA VAL A 238 -0.01 -15.09 -3.36
C VAL A 238 -1.53 -15.08 -3.30
N THR A 239 -2.15 -16.25 -3.39
CA THR A 239 -3.62 -16.42 -3.39
C THR A 239 -4.15 -17.08 -2.13
N THR A 240 -3.25 -17.62 -1.32
CA THR A 240 -3.61 -18.30 -0.05
C THR A 240 -2.62 -17.88 1.03
N VAL A 241 -3.15 -17.50 2.17
CA VAL A 241 -2.32 -17.07 3.32
C VAL A 241 -2.74 -17.81 4.58
N ARG A 242 -1.79 -18.04 5.48
CA ARG A 242 -2.05 -18.46 6.85
C ARG A 242 -1.70 -17.33 7.79
N ASP A 243 -2.72 -16.67 8.33
CA ASP A 243 -2.54 -15.62 9.31
C ASP A 243 -2.16 -16.19 10.68
N MET A 244 -1.07 -15.73 11.25
CA MET A 244 -0.48 -16.24 12.48
C MET A 244 -0.72 -15.34 13.70
N ALA A 245 -1.39 -14.20 13.55
CA ALA A 245 -1.52 -13.19 14.62
C ALA A 245 -2.93 -12.69 14.89
N ASN A 246 -3.89 -12.94 14.02
CA ASN A 246 -5.24 -12.35 14.10
C ASN A 246 -6.30 -13.39 14.55
N GLY A 247 -5.87 -14.33 15.37
CA GLY A 247 -6.76 -15.33 15.99
C GLY A 247 -7.51 -14.81 17.21
#